data_d29243f9457944224cceac4daf71c461
#
_entry.id   d29243f9457944224cceac4daf71c461
#
_cell.length_a   1.000
_cell.length_b   1.000
_cell.length_c   1.000
_cell.angle_alpha   90.00
_cell.angle_beta   90.00
_cell.angle_gamma   90.00
#
_symmetry.space_group_name_H-M   'P 1'
#
loop_
_entity.id
_entity.type
_entity.pdbx_description
1 polymer ?
#
loop_
_entity_poly.entity_id
_entity_poly.type
_entity_poly.pdbx_seq_one_letter_code
_entity_poly.pdbx_strand_id
1 'polypeptide(L)'
;HPSFGRQFKVSYYEKKLPSTTSSILKYLSSGAVKGIGPKTAKALVDAFGEDTFDVLENHPDWFAKLPGISLRRAQEISQRFKEQYGMRSVMLFCRDFFGPATSVRIYRRFGTNAIDLIKEDPYMLCEQIQSVSFEKADRIAGALGFSKTSPMRIRAATRYLCDYNAFQNGHVYLPEDKVIAGVCQMLDIDTDAAEDGLQSLVESGQAVREKVEGRNAIFLRQYYDAEKYVCDKLDLLDRSCAPLGDEDIERLIDKIETRERITYAKLQRRAIVGAMKNGVMLLTGGPGTGKTTVVMAILSIFEDMGYSIALAAPTGRA
;
A
#
# COMPACT_ATOMS: atom_id res chain seq x y z
N HIS A 1 -31.18 29.34 7.81
CA HIS A 1 -30.21 30.27 8.42
C HIS A 1 -30.95 31.53 8.91
N PRO A 2 -30.69 32.01 10.12
CA PRO A 2 -31.42 33.16 10.68
C PRO A 2 -31.44 34.38 9.76
N SER A 3 -30.33 34.68 9.08
CA SER A 3 -30.18 35.85 8.20
C SER A 3 -30.53 35.60 6.73
N PHE A 4 -30.64 34.34 6.29
CA PHE A 4 -30.79 34.01 4.89
C PHE A 4 -32.00 33.09 4.59
N GLY A 5 -32.86 32.87 5.58
CA GLY A 5 -34.09 32.06 5.41
C GLY A 5 -33.84 30.58 5.21
N ARG A 6 -34.81 29.90 4.56
CA ARG A 6 -34.71 28.49 4.22
C ARG A 6 -33.63 28.28 3.17
N GLN A 7 -32.71 27.38 3.45
CA GLN A 7 -31.59 27.01 2.55
C GLN A 7 -31.60 25.52 2.32
N PHE A 8 -31.25 25.09 1.12
CA PHE A 8 -30.98 23.70 0.82
C PHE A 8 -29.61 23.32 1.35
N LYS A 9 -29.53 22.31 2.20
CA LYS A 9 -28.27 21.66 2.54
C LYS A 9 -27.92 20.71 1.39
N VAL A 10 -27.14 21.20 0.44
CA VAL A 10 -26.69 20.40 -0.70
C VAL A 10 -25.62 19.45 -0.22
N SER A 11 -25.93 18.16 -0.16
CA SER A 11 -24.96 17.09 0.11
C SER A 11 -24.14 16.73 -1.15
N TYR A 12 -24.73 16.99 -2.33
CA TYR A 12 -24.10 16.72 -3.63
C TYR A 12 -24.80 17.53 -4.74
N TYR A 13 -24.03 18.02 -5.71
CA TYR A 13 -24.55 18.55 -6.94
C TYR A 13 -23.77 17.98 -8.14
N GLU A 14 -24.47 17.67 -9.20
CA GLU A 14 -23.90 17.21 -10.46
C GLU A 14 -23.98 18.31 -11.50
N LYS A 15 -22.82 18.68 -12.08
CA LYS A 15 -22.77 19.45 -13.31
C LYS A 15 -22.78 18.47 -14.48
N LYS A 16 -23.91 18.20 -15.08
CA LYS A 16 -23.95 17.42 -16.32
C LYS A 16 -23.21 18.18 -17.41
N LEU A 17 -22.54 17.45 -18.31
CA LEU A 17 -22.05 18.02 -19.54
C LEU A 17 -23.24 18.54 -20.35
N PRO A 18 -23.11 19.73 -20.93
CA PRO A 18 -24.10 20.18 -21.85
C PRO A 18 -24.16 19.25 -23.07
N SER A 19 -25.38 18.95 -23.53
CA SER A 19 -25.60 18.05 -24.64
C SER A 19 -25.97 18.80 -25.94
N THR A 20 -26.39 20.07 -25.86
CA THR A 20 -26.73 20.84 -27.02
C THR A 20 -25.53 21.68 -27.49
N THR A 21 -25.38 21.84 -28.80
CA THR A 21 -24.29 22.58 -29.46
C THR A 21 -24.07 23.98 -28.85
N SER A 22 -25.15 24.73 -28.61
CA SER A 22 -25.08 26.05 -27.96
C SER A 22 -24.55 26.00 -26.53
N SER A 23 -24.95 25.03 -25.76
CA SER A 23 -24.52 24.86 -24.38
C SER A 23 -23.07 24.34 -24.30
N ILE A 24 -22.66 23.50 -25.25
CA ILE A 24 -21.28 23.02 -25.40
C ILE A 24 -20.34 24.20 -25.69
N LEU A 25 -20.74 25.04 -26.66
CA LEU A 25 -19.99 26.25 -27.01
C LEU A 25 -19.81 27.18 -25.80
N LYS A 26 -20.89 27.45 -25.07
CA LYS A 26 -20.85 28.28 -23.85
C LYS A 26 -19.93 27.69 -22.79
N TYR A 27 -20.00 26.38 -22.58
CA TYR A 27 -19.18 25.66 -21.63
C TYR A 27 -17.69 25.73 -21.98
N LEU A 28 -17.31 25.39 -23.20
CA LEU A 28 -15.93 25.43 -23.65
C LEU A 28 -15.35 26.86 -23.69
N SER A 29 -16.18 27.83 -24.07
CA SER A 29 -15.79 29.26 -24.13
C SER A 29 -15.58 29.88 -22.75
N SER A 30 -16.15 29.29 -21.68
CA SER A 30 -15.99 29.77 -20.31
C SER A 30 -14.60 29.47 -19.71
N GLY A 31 -13.71 28.78 -20.45
CA GLY A 31 -12.41 28.32 -19.93
C GLY A 31 -12.49 27.10 -19.07
N ALA A 32 -13.63 26.38 -19.07
CA ALA A 32 -13.83 25.16 -18.32
C ALA A 32 -12.80 24.05 -18.64
N VAL A 33 -12.28 24.08 -19.88
CA VAL A 33 -11.20 23.16 -20.32
C VAL A 33 -9.96 24.02 -20.61
N LYS A 34 -8.91 23.78 -19.84
CA LYS A 34 -7.65 24.51 -19.96
C LYS A 34 -7.01 24.27 -21.33
N GLY A 35 -6.74 25.33 -22.06
CA GLY A 35 -6.18 25.29 -23.42
C GLY A 35 -7.21 25.51 -24.54
N ILE A 36 -8.50 25.53 -24.19
CA ILE A 36 -9.59 25.90 -25.13
C ILE A 36 -10.07 27.31 -24.79
N GLY A 37 -9.81 28.25 -25.69
CA GLY A 37 -10.37 29.60 -25.64
C GLY A 37 -11.60 29.73 -26.55
N PRO A 38 -12.30 30.89 -26.51
CA PRO A 38 -13.54 31.08 -27.28
C PRO A 38 -13.41 30.78 -28.79
N LYS A 39 -12.30 31.16 -29.42
CA LYS A 39 -12.04 30.87 -30.84
C LYS A 39 -11.92 29.37 -31.12
N THR A 40 -11.16 28.66 -30.26
CA THR A 40 -10.97 27.21 -30.37
C THR A 40 -12.27 26.47 -30.07
N ALA A 41 -13.02 26.91 -29.05
CA ALA A 41 -14.32 26.37 -28.71
C ALA A 41 -15.30 26.45 -29.88
N LYS A 42 -15.35 27.61 -30.52
CA LYS A 42 -16.22 27.82 -31.73
C LYS A 42 -15.81 26.89 -32.86
N ALA A 43 -14.51 26.82 -33.21
CA ALA A 43 -14.02 25.94 -34.26
C ALA A 43 -14.32 24.46 -34.01
N LEU A 44 -14.19 24.01 -32.76
CA LEU A 44 -14.52 22.63 -32.36
C LEU A 44 -16.01 22.34 -32.50
N VAL A 45 -16.85 23.20 -31.98
CA VAL A 45 -18.31 23.02 -32.02
C VAL A 45 -18.87 23.16 -33.42
N ASP A 46 -18.35 24.08 -34.23
CA ASP A 46 -18.74 24.23 -35.64
C ASP A 46 -18.38 22.99 -36.48
N ALA A 47 -17.27 22.31 -36.15
CA ALA A 47 -16.80 21.12 -36.84
C ALA A 47 -17.47 19.81 -36.36
N PHE A 48 -17.74 19.68 -35.08
CA PHE A 48 -18.12 18.39 -34.47
C PHE A 48 -19.49 18.42 -33.78
N GLY A 49 -20.14 19.58 -33.63
CA GLY A 49 -21.49 19.69 -33.08
C GLY A 49 -21.61 19.10 -31.68
N GLU A 50 -22.56 18.19 -31.51
CA GLU A 50 -22.82 17.50 -30.25
C GLU A 50 -21.74 16.46 -29.86
N ASP A 51 -20.98 15.95 -30.85
CA ASP A 51 -19.90 14.98 -30.65
C ASP A 51 -18.59 15.66 -30.19
N THR A 52 -18.59 16.96 -29.98
CA THR A 52 -17.38 17.71 -29.59
C THR A 52 -16.67 17.15 -28.40
N PHE A 53 -17.40 16.68 -27.38
CA PHE A 53 -16.77 16.10 -26.16
C PHE A 53 -16.16 14.72 -26.42
N ASP A 54 -16.81 13.88 -27.21
CA ASP A 54 -16.25 12.59 -27.63
C ASP A 54 -14.96 12.76 -28.43
N VAL A 55 -14.99 13.72 -29.37
CA VAL A 55 -13.79 14.04 -30.16
C VAL A 55 -12.67 14.61 -29.31
N LEU A 56 -12.97 15.47 -28.33
CA LEU A 56 -11.97 15.97 -27.39
C LEU A 56 -11.37 14.84 -26.55
N GLU A 57 -12.17 13.87 -26.17
CA GLU A 57 -11.73 12.75 -25.36
C GLU A 57 -10.95 11.71 -26.19
N ASN A 58 -11.50 11.26 -27.32
CA ASN A 58 -11.05 10.06 -27.98
C ASN A 58 -10.31 10.28 -29.30
N HIS A 59 -10.47 11.45 -29.95
CA HIS A 59 -9.98 11.71 -31.29
C HIS A 59 -9.16 13.01 -31.43
N PRO A 60 -8.03 13.15 -30.69
CA PRO A 60 -7.20 14.35 -30.76
C PRO A 60 -6.64 14.63 -32.14
N ASP A 61 -6.45 13.63 -32.98
CA ASP A 61 -6.02 13.72 -34.38
C ASP A 61 -7.08 14.40 -35.31
N TRP A 62 -8.35 14.29 -34.95
CA TRP A 62 -9.41 14.91 -35.75
C TRP A 62 -9.42 16.42 -35.59
N PHE A 63 -9.37 16.93 -34.37
CA PHE A 63 -9.36 18.36 -34.14
C PHE A 63 -7.97 19.02 -34.31
N ALA A 64 -6.90 18.23 -34.37
CA ALA A 64 -5.60 18.73 -34.81
C ALA A 64 -5.58 19.21 -36.25
N LYS A 65 -6.59 18.83 -37.06
CA LYS A 65 -6.76 19.31 -38.44
C LYS A 65 -7.40 20.70 -38.49
N LEU A 66 -7.91 21.22 -37.37
CA LEU A 66 -8.51 22.56 -37.32
C LEU A 66 -7.41 23.64 -37.33
N PRO A 67 -7.68 24.80 -37.99
CA PRO A 67 -6.71 25.89 -38.07
C PRO A 67 -6.25 26.39 -36.68
N GLY A 68 -4.94 26.47 -36.49
CA GLY A 68 -4.34 26.98 -35.24
C GLY A 68 -4.21 25.95 -34.10
N ILE A 69 -4.47 24.66 -34.36
CA ILE A 69 -4.29 23.58 -33.40
C ILE A 69 -3.26 22.60 -33.96
N SER A 70 -2.08 22.56 -33.37
CA SER A 70 -1.10 21.52 -33.68
C SER A 70 -1.48 20.18 -33.03
N LEU A 71 -1.00 19.07 -33.61
CA LEU A 71 -1.23 17.73 -33.05
C LEU A 71 -0.80 17.63 -31.58
N ARG A 72 0.36 18.18 -31.23
CA ARG A 72 0.85 18.24 -29.85
C ARG A 72 -0.15 18.96 -28.93
N ARG A 73 -0.65 20.13 -29.38
CA ARG A 73 -1.62 20.89 -28.59
C ARG A 73 -2.96 20.16 -28.48
N ALA A 74 -3.40 19.47 -29.53
CA ALA A 74 -4.59 18.63 -29.50
C ALA A 74 -4.45 17.49 -28.44
N GLN A 75 -3.32 16.81 -28.45
CA GLN A 75 -3.02 15.77 -27.48
C GLN A 75 -2.99 16.28 -26.03
N GLU A 76 -2.36 17.46 -25.80
CA GLU A 76 -2.34 18.08 -24.48
C GLU A 76 -3.75 18.49 -23.99
N ILE A 77 -4.59 18.99 -24.86
CA ILE A 77 -6.00 19.33 -24.57
C ILE A 77 -6.80 18.06 -24.25
N SER A 78 -6.69 17.04 -25.10
CA SER A 78 -7.35 15.75 -24.90
C SER A 78 -6.96 15.11 -23.56
N GLN A 79 -5.67 15.08 -23.25
CA GLN A 79 -5.17 14.52 -22.01
C GLN A 79 -5.75 15.26 -20.79
N ARG A 80 -5.74 16.58 -20.79
CA ARG A 80 -6.31 17.39 -19.70
C ARG A 80 -7.81 17.21 -19.56
N PHE A 81 -8.51 17.08 -20.69
CA PHE A 81 -9.94 16.82 -20.71
C PHE A 81 -10.25 15.45 -20.10
N LYS A 82 -9.53 14.40 -20.51
CA LYS A 82 -9.61 13.04 -19.92
C LYS A 82 -9.36 13.04 -18.41
N GLU A 83 -8.31 13.72 -17.97
CA GLU A 83 -7.97 13.80 -16.53
C GLU A 83 -9.07 14.48 -15.72
N GLN A 84 -9.60 15.60 -16.23
CA GLN A 84 -10.67 16.34 -15.57
C GLN A 84 -11.98 15.55 -15.51
N TYR A 85 -12.29 14.84 -16.58
CA TYR A 85 -13.52 14.05 -16.71
C TYR A 85 -13.41 12.72 -16.02
N GLY A 86 -12.32 11.99 -16.22
CA GLY A 86 -12.09 10.71 -15.59
C GLY A 86 -12.14 10.79 -14.07
N MET A 87 -11.50 11.79 -13.48
CA MET A 87 -11.56 12.02 -12.04
C MET A 87 -13.01 12.23 -11.57
N ARG A 88 -13.78 13.01 -12.30
CA ARG A 88 -15.17 13.29 -11.95
C ARG A 88 -16.07 12.06 -12.09
N SER A 89 -15.89 11.28 -13.15
CA SER A 89 -16.63 10.05 -13.38
C SER A 89 -16.37 9.03 -12.23
N VAL A 90 -15.10 8.89 -11.83
CA VAL A 90 -14.74 8.04 -10.68
C VAL A 90 -15.34 8.56 -9.37
N MET A 91 -15.30 9.89 -9.14
CA MET A 91 -15.93 10.48 -7.94
C MET A 91 -17.44 10.24 -7.91
N LEU A 92 -18.09 10.33 -9.05
CA LEU A 92 -19.53 10.09 -9.17
C LEU A 92 -19.89 8.62 -8.97
N PHE A 93 -19.15 7.72 -9.60
CA PHE A 93 -19.31 6.27 -9.45
C PHE A 93 -19.09 5.82 -7.99
N CYS A 94 -18.08 6.37 -7.34
CA CYS A 94 -17.69 5.99 -5.98
C CYS A 94 -18.48 6.71 -4.87
N ARG A 95 -19.32 7.70 -5.17
CA ARG A 95 -19.93 8.63 -4.19
C ARG A 95 -20.70 7.96 -3.05
N ASP A 96 -21.37 6.85 -3.38
CA ASP A 96 -22.25 6.14 -2.43
C ASP A 96 -21.44 5.20 -1.50
N PHE A 97 -20.15 5.00 -1.82
CA PHE A 97 -19.26 4.09 -1.11
C PHE A 97 -18.10 4.81 -0.42
N PHE A 98 -17.60 5.89 -1.04
CA PHE A 98 -16.40 6.59 -0.59
C PHE A 98 -16.58 8.10 -0.56
N GLY A 99 -15.85 8.72 0.37
CA GLY A 99 -15.68 10.16 0.37
C GLY A 99 -14.74 10.64 -0.76
N PRO A 100 -14.74 11.96 -1.05
CA PRO A 100 -13.96 12.56 -2.16
C PRO A 100 -12.48 12.21 -2.13
N ALA A 101 -11.85 12.18 -0.95
CA ALA A 101 -10.42 11.88 -0.81
C ALA A 101 -10.05 10.47 -1.29
N THR A 102 -10.89 9.47 -0.99
CA THR A 102 -10.67 8.09 -1.45
C THR A 102 -10.91 7.97 -2.96
N SER A 103 -11.95 8.61 -3.49
CA SER A 103 -12.22 8.64 -4.94
C SER A 103 -11.06 9.27 -5.73
N VAL A 104 -10.44 10.33 -5.21
CA VAL A 104 -9.23 10.92 -5.81
C VAL A 104 -8.04 9.95 -5.77
N ARG A 105 -7.85 9.17 -4.69
CA ARG A 105 -6.80 8.15 -4.62
C ARG A 105 -7.03 7.03 -5.63
N ILE A 106 -8.28 6.58 -5.79
CA ILE A 106 -8.68 5.59 -6.79
C ILE A 106 -8.34 6.10 -8.19
N TYR A 107 -8.74 7.33 -8.52
CA TYR A 107 -8.40 7.91 -9.82
C TYR A 107 -6.89 8.06 -10.04
N ARG A 108 -6.15 8.52 -9.03
CA ARG A 108 -4.68 8.62 -9.13
C ARG A 108 -3.99 7.29 -9.36
N ARG A 109 -4.54 6.21 -8.81
CA ARG A 109 -3.97 4.86 -8.94
C ARG A 109 -4.30 4.21 -10.27
N PHE A 110 -5.55 4.33 -10.73
CA PHE A 110 -6.09 3.56 -11.86
C PHE A 110 -6.43 4.41 -13.09
N GLY A 111 -6.40 5.74 -12.96
CA GLY A 111 -6.68 6.65 -14.06
C GLY A 111 -8.12 6.58 -14.56
N THR A 112 -8.27 6.77 -15.85
CA THR A 112 -9.56 6.74 -16.58
C THR A 112 -10.21 5.35 -16.58
N ASN A 113 -9.41 4.28 -16.49
CA ASN A 113 -9.89 2.91 -16.51
C ASN A 113 -10.40 2.43 -15.14
N ALA A 114 -10.37 3.30 -14.10
CA ALA A 114 -10.73 2.94 -12.73
C ALA A 114 -12.12 2.30 -12.62
N ILE A 115 -13.11 2.82 -13.33
CA ILE A 115 -14.50 2.33 -13.26
C ILE A 115 -14.61 0.93 -13.87
N ASP A 116 -13.97 0.70 -15.01
CA ASP A 116 -14.01 -0.58 -15.70
C ASP A 116 -13.28 -1.66 -14.90
N LEU A 117 -12.12 -1.33 -14.36
CA LEU A 117 -11.38 -2.21 -13.45
C LEU A 117 -12.19 -2.55 -12.18
N ILE A 118 -12.89 -1.57 -11.59
CA ILE A 118 -13.75 -1.82 -10.41
C ILE A 118 -14.95 -2.71 -10.77
N LYS A 119 -15.51 -2.55 -11.96
CA LYS A 119 -16.60 -3.42 -12.43
C LYS A 119 -16.13 -4.84 -12.72
N GLU A 120 -14.89 -5.02 -13.13
CA GLU A 120 -14.26 -6.32 -13.38
C GLU A 120 -13.86 -7.02 -12.07
N ASP A 121 -13.14 -6.31 -11.19
CA ASP A 121 -12.73 -6.81 -9.87
C ASP A 121 -12.81 -5.68 -8.80
N PRO A 122 -13.92 -5.56 -8.06
CA PRO A 122 -14.06 -4.54 -7.03
C PRO A 122 -13.11 -4.74 -5.84
N TYR A 123 -12.61 -5.97 -5.62
CA TYR A 123 -11.76 -6.28 -4.48
C TYR A 123 -10.32 -5.78 -4.65
N MET A 124 -9.88 -5.48 -5.87
CA MET A 124 -8.60 -4.81 -6.07
C MET A 124 -8.49 -3.49 -5.29
N LEU A 125 -9.62 -2.88 -4.95
CA LEU A 125 -9.63 -1.64 -4.17
C LEU A 125 -9.07 -1.82 -2.77
N CYS A 126 -9.45 -2.89 -2.05
CA CYS A 126 -8.92 -3.16 -0.72
C CYS A 126 -7.47 -3.67 -0.76
N GLU A 127 -7.03 -4.21 -1.88
CA GLU A 127 -5.65 -4.65 -2.08
C GLU A 127 -4.69 -3.49 -2.38
N GLN A 128 -5.14 -2.49 -3.15
CA GLN A 128 -4.25 -1.45 -3.69
C GLN A 128 -4.46 -0.06 -3.09
N ILE A 129 -5.53 0.16 -2.33
CA ILE A 129 -5.87 1.45 -1.72
C ILE A 129 -6.00 1.28 -0.21
N GLN A 130 -4.99 1.65 0.54
CA GLN A 130 -4.90 1.47 2.00
C GLN A 130 -6.11 1.96 2.81
N SER A 131 -6.89 2.92 2.29
CA SER A 131 -8.08 3.46 2.96
C SER A 131 -9.37 2.69 2.67
N VAL A 132 -9.30 1.64 1.88
CA VAL A 132 -10.44 0.80 1.52
C VAL A 132 -10.31 -0.54 2.24
N SER A 133 -11.26 -0.82 3.15
CA SER A 133 -11.36 -2.12 3.80
C SER A 133 -12.09 -3.13 2.92
N PHE A 134 -11.97 -4.43 3.26
CA PHE A 134 -12.70 -5.49 2.58
C PHE A 134 -14.21 -5.22 2.54
N GLU A 135 -14.82 -4.81 3.66
CA GLU A 135 -16.26 -4.56 3.76
C GLU A 135 -16.73 -3.47 2.79
N LYS A 136 -15.88 -2.45 2.53
CA LYS A 136 -16.20 -1.39 1.56
C LYS A 136 -16.14 -1.91 0.12
N ALA A 137 -15.15 -2.73 -0.19
CA ALA A 137 -15.03 -3.38 -1.50
C ALA A 137 -16.20 -4.37 -1.72
N ASP A 138 -16.56 -5.14 -0.69
CA ASP A 138 -17.65 -6.11 -0.71
C ASP A 138 -19.03 -5.42 -0.92
N ARG A 139 -19.25 -4.24 -0.35
CA ARG A 139 -20.44 -3.42 -0.62
C ARG A 139 -20.53 -2.99 -2.07
N ILE A 140 -19.43 -2.61 -2.70
CA ILE A 140 -19.39 -2.26 -4.14
C ILE A 140 -19.68 -3.50 -4.96
N ALA A 141 -19.04 -4.63 -4.66
CA ALA A 141 -19.26 -5.90 -5.32
C ALA A 141 -20.74 -6.29 -5.28
N GLY A 142 -21.38 -6.19 -4.10
CA GLY A 142 -22.81 -6.43 -3.96
C GLY A 142 -23.68 -5.48 -4.79
N ALA A 143 -23.36 -4.20 -4.85
CA ALA A 143 -24.06 -3.22 -5.69
C ALA A 143 -23.86 -3.46 -7.19
N LEU A 144 -22.75 -4.05 -7.59
CA LEU A 144 -22.46 -4.47 -8.98
C LEU A 144 -23.07 -5.83 -9.32
N GLY A 145 -23.71 -6.53 -8.36
CA GLY A 145 -24.37 -7.81 -8.58
C GLY A 145 -23.46 -9.04 -8.48
N PHE A 146 -22.29 -8.91 -7.87
CA PHE A 146 -21.42 -10.06 -7.62
C PHE A 146 -22.07 -11.04 -6.63
N SER A 147 -21.91 -12.34 -6.89
CA SER A 147 -22.42 -13.39 -6.01
C SER A 147 -21.71 -13.38 -4.65
N LYS A 148 -22.47 -13.67 -3.60
CA LYS A 148 -21.90 -13.88 -2.25
C LYS A 148 -20.93 -15.05 -2.16
N THR A 149 -21.04 -16.01 -3.09
CA THR A 149 -20.16 -17.18 -3.22
C THR A 149 -19.12 -17.01 -4.32
N SER A 150 -18.93 -15.78 -4.83
CA SER A 150 -17.93 -15.52 -5.86
C SER A 150 -16.53 -15.93 -5.41
N PRO A 151 -15.77 -16.70 -6.21
CA PRO A 151 -14.37 -17.03 -5.91
C PRO A 151 -13.49 -15.80 -5.65
N MET A 152 -13.75 -14.70 -6.34
CA MET A 152 -13.03 -13.42 -6.10
C MET A 152 -13.28 -12.90 -4.70
N ARG A 153 -14.54 -12.96 -4.20
CA ARG A 153 -14.91 -12.56 -2.85
C ARG A 153 -14.17 -13.37 -1.81
N ILE A 154 -14.16 -14.70 -1.96
CA ILE A 154 -13.55 -15.63 -1.01
C ILE A 154 -12.02 -15.43 -0.99
N ARG A 155 -11.41 -15.33 -2.16
CA ARG A 155 -9.98 -15.04 -2.29
C ARG A 155 -9.59 -13.72 -1.62
N ALA A 156 -10.35 -12.65 -1.88
CA ALA A 156 -10.09 -11.33 -1.29
C ALA A 156 -10.28 -11.33 0.23
N ALA A 157 -11.28 -12.03 0.74
CA ALA A 157 -11.53 -12.18 2.17
C ALA A 157 -10.40 -12.96 2.85
N THR A 158 -9.94 -14.05 2.24
CA THR A 158 -8.82 -14.87 2.73
C THR A 158 -7.55 -14.03 2.84
N ARG A 159 -7.23 -13.29 1.80
CA ARG A 159 -6.10 -12.37 1.79
C ARG A 159 -6.23 -11.29 2.86
N TYR A 160 -7.40 -10.65 2.95
CA TYR A 160 -7.67 -9.60 3.94
C TYR A 160 -7.53 -10.12 5.38
N LEU A 161 -8.03 -11.31 5.68
CA LEU A 161 -7.91 -11.94 7.00
C LEU A 161 -6.44 -12.12 7.39
N CYS A 162 -5.61 -12.64 6.49
CA CYS A 162 -4.19 -12.83 6.72
C CYS A 162 -3.46 -11.49 6.90
N ASP A 163 -3.74 -10.51 6.04
CA ASP A 163 -3.12 -9.18 6.06
C ASP A 163 -3.51 -8.40 7.35
N TYR A 164 -4.78 -8.48 7.73
CA TYR A 164 -5.28 -7.90 8.98
C TYR A 164 -4.55 -8.46 10.21
N ASN A 165 -4.39 -9.79 10.29
CA ASN A 165 -3.67 -10.43 11.40
C ASN A 165 -2.18 -10.11 11.41
N ALA A 166 -1.55 -9.97 10.25
CA ALA A 166 -0.16 -9.55 10.18
C ALA A 166 0.01 -8.12 10.70
N PHE A 167 -0.88 -7.20 10.30
CA PHE A 167 -0.79 -5.80 10.69
C PHE A 167 -1.21 -5.54 12.15
N GLN A 168 -2.32 -6.13 12.62
CA GLN A 168 -2.86 -5.86 13.95
C GLN A 168 -2.21 -6.70 15.05
N ASN A 169 -1.90 -7.97 14.75
CA ASN A 169 -1.45 -8.94 15.72
C ASN A 169 0.02 -9.34 15.55
N GLY A 170 0.68 -8.87 14.49
CA GLY A 170 2.07 -9.20 14.18
C GLY A 170 2.27 -10.65 13.69
N HIS A 171 1.21 -11.32 13.23
CA HIS A 171 1.28 -12.69 12.75
C HIS A 171 1.60 -12.74 11.26
N VAL A 172 2.84 -13.02 10.89
CA VAL A 172 3.27 -13.14 9.48
C VAL A 172 2.70 -14.37 8.79
N TYR A 173 2.24 -15.35 9.57
CA TYR A 173 1.48 -16.50 9.08
C TYR A 173 0.33 -16.84 10.02
N LEU A 174 -0.62 -17.59 9.52
CA LEU A 174 -1.70 -18.20 10.31
C LEU A 174 -1.75 -19.72 10.05
N PRO A 175 -2.13 -20.53 11.04
CA PRO A 175 -2.47 -21.93 10.82
C PRO A 175 -3.61 -22.05 9.79
N GLU A 176 -3.51 -23.00 8.87
CA GLU A 176 -4.49 -23.17 7.78
C GLU A 176 -5.92 -23.35 8.27
N ASP A 177 -6.11 -24.15 9.34
CA ASP A 177 -7.41 -24.35 9.98
C ASP A 177 -8.02 -23.04 10.51
N LYS A 178 -7.19 -22.14 11.00
CA LYS A 178 -7.62 -20.81 11.47
C LYS A 178 -7.99 -19.88 10.34
N VAL A 179 -7.27 -19.97 9.23
CA VAL A 179 -7.62 -19.18 8.01
C VAL A 179 -8.98 -19.62 7.49
N ILE A 180 -9.18 -20.92 7.31
CA ILE A 180 -10.45 -21.48 6.80
C ILE A 180 -11.61 -21.11 7.73
N ALA A 181 -11.49 -21.38 9.04
CA ALA A 181 -12.53 -21.05 10.01
C ALA A 181 -12.84 -19.54 10.05
N GLY A 182 -11.84 -18.70 9.97
CA GLY A 182 -12.01 -17.25 9.94
C GLY A 182 -12.73 -16.75 8.70
N VAL A 183 -12.42 -17.31 7.53
CA VAL A 183 -13.11 -16.98 6.26
C VAL A 183 -14.56 -17.46 6.28
N CYS A 184 -14.82 -18.70 6.75
CA CYS A 184 -16.19 -19.21 6.94
C CYS A 184 -17.03 -18.28 7.82
N GLN A 185 -16.48 -17.87 8.96
CA GLN A 185 -17.17 -16.96 9.89
C GLN A 185 -17.38 -15.56 9.28
N MET A 186 -16.39 -15.04 8.55
CA MET A 186 -16.45 -13.69 7.99
C MET A 186 -17.45 -13.56 6.84
N LEU A 187 -17.58 -14.62 6.01
CA LEU A 187 -18.39 -14.60 4.80
C LEU A 187 -19.70 -15.36 4.92
N ASP A 188 -19.90 -16.12 6.01
CA ASP A 188 -21.04 -17.04 6.22
C ASP A 188 -21.15 -18.07 5.07
N ILE A 189 -20.04 -18.80 4.85
CA ILE A 189 -19.89 -19.84 3.82
C ILE A 189 -19.43 -21.16 4.44
N ASP A 190 -19.57 -22.25 3.70
CA ASP A 190 -19.07 -23.56 4.09
C ASP A 190 -17.54 -23.69 4.00
N THR A 191 -17.03 -24.78 4.57
CA THR A 191 -15.61 -25.06 4.63
C THR A 191 -15.03 -25.31 3.23
N ASP A 192 -15.74 -26.05 2.37
CA ASP A 192 -15.26 -26.41 1.04
C ASP A 192 -15.02 -25.16 0.18
N ALA A 193 -15.95 -24.20 0.21
CA ALA A 193 -15.79 -22.94 -0.50
C ALA A 193 -14.61 -22.10 0.04
N ALA A 194 -14.39 -22.12 1.36
CA ALA A 194 -13.26 -21.41 1.96
C ALA A 194 -11.92 -22.08 1.61
N GLU A 195 -11.87 -23.41 1.56
CA GLU A 195 -10.70 -24.19 1.12
C GLU A 195 -10.36 -23.91 -0.35
N ASP A 196 -11.36 -23.92 -1.25
CA ASP A 196 -11.20 -23.58 -2.66
C ASP A 196 -10.64 -22.16 -2.84
N GLY A 197 -11.16 -21.19 -2.08
CA GLY A 197 -10.66 -19.82 -2.11
C GLY A 197 -9.22 -19.70 -1.63
N LEU A 198 -8.85 -20.40 -0.56
CA LEU A 198 -7.48 -20.47 -0.07
C LEU A 198 -6.56 -21.16 -1.10
N GLN A 199 -7.01 -22.26 -1.68
CA GLN A 199 -6.26 -22.99 -2.69
C GLN A 199 -5.98 -22.10 -3.92
N SER A 200 -7.00 -21.38 -4.40
CA SER A 200 -6.85 -20.39 -5.48
C SER A 200 -5.82 -19.30 -5.16
N LEU A 201 -5.78 -18.83 -3.91
CA LEU A 201 -4.81 -17.83 -3.46
C LEU A 201 -3.38 -18.39 -3.47
N VAL A 202 -3.20 -19.66 -3.11
CA VAL A 202 -1.91 -20.36 -3.16
C VAL A 202 -1.48 -20.62 -4.61
N GLU A 203 -2.37 -21.10 -5.45
CA GLU A 203 -2.09 -21.39 -6.88
C GLU A 203 -1.74 -20.13 -7.68
N SER A 204 -2.39 -19.00 -7.36
CA SER A 204 -2.04 -17.71 -7.96
C SER A 204 -0.71 -17.14 -7.46
N GLY A 205 -0.03 -17.80 -6.51
CA GLY A 205 1.23 -17.37 -5.93
C GLY A 205 1.11 -16.19 -4.96
N GLN A 206 -0.10 -15.77 -4.59
CA GLN A 206 -0.32 -14.68 -3.65
C GLN A 206 -0.14 -15.12 -2.19
N ALA A 207 -0.31 -16.42 -1.92
CA ALA A 207 0.00 -17.03 -0.63
C ALA A 207 0.96 -18.20 -0.80
N VAL A 208 1.61 -18.58 0.31
CA VAL A 208 2.50 -19.75 0.42
C VAL A 208 1.97 -20.63 1.52
N ARG A 209 1.84 -21.92 1.22
CA ARG A 209 1.55 -22.95 2.22
C ARG A 209 2.85 -23.66 2.58
N GLU A 210 3.24 -23.62 3.83
CA GLU A 210 4.45 -24.26 4.36
C GLU A 210 4.15 -24.99 5.68
N LYS A 211 4.96 -25.97 6.02
CA LYS A 211 4.85 -26.65 7.33
C LYS A 211 5.71 -25.94 8.37
N VAL A 212 5.06 -25.42 9.41
CA VAL A 212 5.70 -24.85 10.58
C VAL A 212 5.36 -25.72 11.79
N GLU A 213 6.34 -26.26 12.47
CA GLU A 213 6.16 -27.16 13.61
C GLU A 213 5.19 -28.33 13.35
N GLY A 214 5.22 -28.87 12.13
CA GLY A 214 4.38 -30.00 11.72
C GLY A 214 2.94 -29.65 11.31
N ARG A 215 2.53 -28.38 11.38
CA ARG A 215 1.21 -27.88 10.96
C ARG A 215 1.31 -27.06 9.67
N ASN A 216 0.27 -27.12 8.85
CA ASN A 216 0.20 -26.24 7.69
C ASN A 216 0.00 -24.79 8.14
N ALA A 217 0.86 -23.93 7.65
CA ALA A 217 0.84 -22.50 7.87
C ALA A 217 0.66 -21.76 6.54
N ILE A 218 -0.15 -20.72 6.54
CA ILE A 218 -0.43 -19.88 5.38
C ILE A 218 0.22 -18.52 5.59
N PHE A 219 1.11 -18.18 4.69
CA PHE A 219 1.76 -16.87 4.59
C PHE A 219 1.19 -16.11 3.40
N LEU A 220 1.01 -14.81 3.50
CA LEU A 220 0.95 -13.99 2.29
C LEU A 220 2.35 -13.91 1.67
N ARG A 221 2.45 -13.98 0.34
CA ARG A 221 3.72 -14.00 -0.40
C ARG A 221 4.68 -12.91 0.05
N GLN A 222 4.17 -11.69 0.20
CA GLN A 222 4.98 -10.54 0.60
C GLN A 222 5.67 -10.72 1.96
N TYR A 223 4.99 -11.31 2.94
CA TYR A 223 5.57 -11.56 4.28
C TYR A 223 6.52 -12.74 4.25
N TYR A 224 6.18 -13.80 3.51
CA TYR A 224 7.04 -14.96 3.33
C TYR A 224 8.39 -14.57 2.71
N ASP A 225 8.35 -13.84 1.60
CA ASP A 225 9.56 -13.42 0.88
C ASP A 225 10.39 -12.45 1.73
N ALA A 226 9.74 -11.54 2.48
CA ALA A 226 10.42 -10.63 3.39
C ALA A 226 11.10 -11.37 4.54
N GLU A 227 10.43 -12.35 5.16
CA GLU A 227 10.99 -13.14 6.26
C GLU A 227 12.18 -13.98 5.79
N LYS A 228 12.06 -14.64 4.62
CA LYS A 228 13.19 -15.37 4.00
C LYS A 228 14.36 -14.44 3.69
N TYR A 229 14.08 -13.29 3.09
CA TYR A 229 15.12 -12.32 2.80
C TYR A 229 15.87 -11.85 4.05
N VAL A 230 15.14 -11.56 5.14
CA VAL A 230 15.75 -11.18 6.42
C VAL A 230 16.59 -12.32 6.99
N CYS A 231 16.07 -13.56 6.97
CA CYS A 231 16.78 -14.74 7.42
C CYS A 231 18.10 -14.93 6.65
N ASP A 232 18.05 -14.91 5.32
CA ASP A 232 19.22 -15.07 4.46
C ASP A 232 20.26 -13.95 4.69
N LYS A 233 19.80 -12.71 4.92
CA LYS A 233 20.70 -11.59 5.21
C LYS A 233 21.35 -11.68 6.57
N LEU A 234 20.61 -12.10 7.60
CA LEU A 234 21.19 -12.32 8.95
C LEU A 234 22.20 -13.45 8.93
N ASP A 235 21.91 -14.55 8.25
CA ASP A 235 22.84 -15.67 8.09
C ASP A 235 24.12 -15.25 7.33
N LEU A 236 23.98 -14.45 6.27
CA LEU A 236 25.12 -13.90 5.54
C LEU A 236 25.98 -12.99 6.44
N LEU A 237 25.36 -12.10 7.21
CA LEU A 237 26.06 -11.22 8.15
C LEU A 237 26.83 -12.02 9.19
N ASP A 238 26.19 -13.05 9.77
CA ASP A 238 26.82 -13.88 10.80
C ASP A 238 28.00 -14.67 10.24
N ARG A 239 27.87 -15.30 9.08
CA ARG A 239 28.95 -16.03 8.41
C ARG A 239 30.08 -15.15 7.91
N SER A 240 29.82 -13.86 7.65
CA SER A 240 30.85 -12.92 7.20
C SER A 240 31.68 -12.33 8.34
N CYS A 241 31.35 -12.64 9.58
CA CYS A 241 32.08 -12.19 10.74
C CYS A 241 33.41 -12.97 10.87
N ALA A 242 34.50 -12.25 11.08
CA ALA A 242 35.77 -12.84 11.50
C ALA A 242 35.85 -12.78 13.03
N PRO A 243 35.60 -13.88 13.76
CA PRO A 243 35.58 -13.86 15.23
C PRO A 243 36.95 -13.55 15.79
N LEU A 244 36.98 -12.76 16.87
CA LEU A 244 38.20 -12.53 17.64
C LEU A 244 38.54 -13.77 18.52
N GLY A 245 39.83 -13.94 18.80
CA GLY A 245 40.29 -14.95 19.75
C GLY A 245 39.86 -14.65 21.20
N ASP A 246 39.64 -15.70 22.01
CA ASP A 246 39.20 -15.54 23.39
C ASP A 246 40.16 -14.70 24.24
N GLU A 247 41.47 -14.89 24.09
CA GLU A 247 42.49 -14.11 24.82
C GLU A 247 42.46 -12.62 24.45
N ASP A 248 42.22 -12.29 23.19
CA ASP A 248 42.17 -10.90 22.75
C ASP A 248 40.90 -10.21 23.26
N ILE A 249 39.76 -10.92 23.28
CA ILE A 249 38.50 -10.42 23.82
C ILE A 249 38.62 -10.14 25.33
N GLU A 250 39.17 -11.07 26.10
CA GLU A 250 39.36 -10.89 27.54
C GLU A 250 40.27 -9.71 27.85
N ARG A 251 41.38 -9.53 27.11
CA ARG A 251 42.27 -8.36 27.25
C ARG A 251 41.51 -7.04 26.94
N LEU A 252 40.66 -7.01 25.93
CA LEU A 252 39.88 -5.84 25.60
C LEU A 252 38.85 -5.52 26.69
N ILE A 253 38.19 -6.52 27.24
CA ILE A 253 37.25 -6.34 28.35
C ILE A 253 37.94 -5.82 29.58
N ASP A 254 39.07 -6.43 30.01
CA ASP A 254 39.84 -6.01 31.18
C ASP A 254 40.37 -4.57 31.03
N LYS A 255 40.79 -4.18 29.82
CA LYS A 255 41.19 -2.80 29.49
C LYS A 255 40.05 -1.81 29.73
N ILE A 256 38.83 -2.15 29.28
CA ILE A 256 37.67 -1.29 29.47
C ILE A 256 37.22 -1.26 30.93
N GLU A 257 37.15 -2.39 31.62
CA GLU A 257 36.86 -2.44 33.04
C GLU A 257 37.80 -1.52 33.87
N THR A 258 39.08 -1.55 33.52
CA THR A 258 40.07 -0.69 34.17
C THR A 258 39.84 0.80 33.82
N ARG A 259 39.57 1.11 32.56
CA ARG A 259 39.36 2.49 32.09
C ARG A 259 38.12 3.11 32.66
N GLU A 260 37.03 2.38 32.66
CA GLU A 260 35.70 2.86 33.10
C GLU A 260 35.48 2.65 34.63
N ARG A 261 36.43 1.98 35.32
CA ARG A 261 36.36 1.62 36.75
C ARG A 261 35.09 0.86 37.10
N ILE A 262 34.71 -0.10 36.28
CA ILE A 262 33.54 -0.96 36.45
C ILE A 262 33.97 -2.40 36.33
N THR A 263 33.14 -3.31 36.87
CA THR A 263 33.31 -4.76 36.69
C THR A 263 32.00 -5.31 36.11
N TYR A 264 32.10 -5.94 34.95
CA TYR A 264 30.92 -6.51 34.31
C TYR A 264 30.50 -7.82 35.00
N ALA A 265 29.20 -7.96 35.26
CA ALA A 265 28.64 -9.23 35.75
C ALA A 265 28.84 -10.33 34.68
N LYS A 266 28.83 -11.57 35.13
CA LYS A 266 29.07 -12.75 34.27
C LYS A 266 28.27 -12.76 32.97
N LEU A 267 26.96 -12.42 33.03
CA LEU A 267 26.10 -12.37 31.84
C LEU A 267 26.40 -11.17 30.95
N GLN A 268 26.85 -10.05 31.51
CA GLN A 268 27.28 -8.88 30.75
C GLN A 268 28.57 -9.18 29.99
N ARG A 269 29.59 -9.79 30.66
CA ARG A 269 30.82 -10.24 29.97
C ARG A 269 30.50 -11.23 28.86
N ARG A 270 29.62 -12.22 29.11
CA ARG A 270 29.16 -13.16 28.07
C ARG A 270 28.52 -12.47 26.87
N ALA A 271 27.73 -11.40 27.09
CA ALA A 271 27.13 -10.63 26.02
C ALA A 271 28.20 -9.84 25.22
N ILE A 272 29.19 -9.24 25.86
CA ILE A 272 30.33 -8.58 25.19
C ILE A 272 31.10 -9.59 24.34
N VAL A 273 31.45 -10.74 24.90
CA VAL A 273 32.14 -11.84 24.17
C VAL A 273 31.29 -12.28 22.97
N GLY A 274 29.96 -12.44 23.15
CA GLY A 274 29.06 -12.79 22.05
C GLY A 274 29.09 -11.79 20.91
N ALA A 275 29.13 -10.49 21.21
CA ALA A 275 29.20 -9.44 20.19
C ALA A 275 30.51 -9.45 19.40
N MET A 276 31.61 -9.88 20.01
CA MET A 276 32.94 -9.95 19.37
C MET A 276 33.13 -11.23 18.52
N LYS A 277 32.29 -12.25 18.75
CA LYS A 277 32.41 -13.56 18.09
C LYS A 277 31.41 -13.78 16.96
N ASN A 278 30.30 -13.09 16.98
CA ASN A 278 29.22 -13.31 16.03
C ASN A 278 28.96 -12.05 15.19
N GLY A 279 28.58 -12.23 13.94
CA GLY A 279 28.20 -11.13 13.05
C GLY A 279 26.82 -10.56 13.34
N VAL A 280 25.98 -11.36 14.04
CA VAL A 280 24.63 -10.94 14.48
C VAL A 280 24.43 -11.36 15.93
N MET A 281 23.93 -10.45 16.76
CA MET A 281 23.63 -10.75 18.17
C MET A 281 22.33 -10.07 18.60
N LEU A 282 21.51 -10.80 19.36
CA LEU A 282 20.34 -10.28 20.06
C LEU A 282 20.65 -10.12 21.55
N LEU A 283 20.62 -8.87 22.04
CA LEU A 283 20.78 -8.55 23.45
C LEU A 283 19.43 -8.25 24.08
N THR A 284 18.95 -9.16 24.93
CA THR A 284 17.67 -9.02 25.63
C THR A 284 17.85 -8.94 27.12
N GLY A 285 16.85 -8.47 27.84
CA GLY A 285 16.86 -8.41 29.30
C GLY A 285 15.81 -7.43 29.84
N GLY A 286 15.43 -7.60 31.11
CA GLY A 286 14.50 -6.72 31.80
C GLY A 286 15.02 -5.29 32.03
N PRO A 287 14.19 -4.39 32.55
CA PRO A 287 14.62 -3.06 32.99
C PRO A 287 15.73 -3.17 34.06
N GLY A 288 16.74 -2.28 33.98
CA GLY A 288 17.80 -2.22 35.01
C GLY A 288 18.86 -3.34 34.95
N THR A 289 18.84 -4.26 33.98
CA THR A 289 19.83 -5.34 33.85
C THR A 289 21.19 -4.89 33.26
N GLY A 290 21.35 -3.62 32.97
CA GLY A 290 22.59 -3.07 32.43
C GLY A 290 22.80 -3.28 30.92
N LYS A 291 21.72 -3.44 30.12
CA LYS A 291 21.82 -3.55 28.66
C LYS A 291 22.59 -2.38 28.04
N THR A 292 22.27 -1.15 28.44
CA THR A 292 22.97 0.04 27.96
C THR A 292 24.45 0.01 28.31
N THR A 293 24.80 -0.47 29.52
CA THR A 293 26.20 -0.63 29.95
C THR A 293 26.95 -1.61 29.04
N VAL A 294 26.30 -2.73 28.69
CA VAL A 294 26.88 -3.71 27.75
C VAL A 294 27.04 -3.12 26.34
N VAL A 295 26.03 -2.39 25.86
CA VAL A 295 26.12 -1.73 24.55
C VAL A 295 27.26 -0.70 24.52
N MET A 296 27.41 0.11 25.56
CA MET A 296 28.52 1.07 25.67
C MET A 296 29.89 0.37 25.68
N ALA A 297 30.04 -0.76 26.36
CA ALA A 297 31.26 -1.56 26.34
C ALA A 297 31.59 -2.08 24.92
N ILE A 298 30.58 -2.61 24.22
CA ILE A 298 30.73 -3.11 22.85
C ILE A 298 31.18 -1.98 21.92
N LEU A 299 30.52 -0.82 22.03
CA LEU A 299 30.90 0.36 21.24
C LEU A 299 32.34 0.79 21.50
N SER A 300 32.74 0.91 22.79
CA SER A 300 34.10 1.29 23.18
C SER A 300 35.15 0.31 22.65
N ILE A 301 34.85 -0.99 22.65
CA ILE A 301 35.76 -2.00 22.08
C ILE A 301 35.90 -1.80 20.56
N PHE A 302 34.81 -1.64 19.85
CA PHE A 302 34.85 -1.46 18.40
C PHE A 302 35.51 -0.14 18.00
N GLU A 303 35.32 0.94 18.77
CA GLU A 303 36.05 2.20 18.58
C GLU A 303 37.54 2.04 18.77
N ASP A 304 37.97 1.37 19.88
CA ASP A 304 39.39 1.08 20.15
C ASP A 304 40.04 0.21 19.04
N MET A 305 39.22 -0.62 18.36
CA MET A 305 39.65 -1.42 17.20
C MET A 305 39.62 -0.65 15.87
N GLY A 306 39.15 0.61 15.86
CA GLY A 306 39.08 1.44 14.67
C GLY A 306 37.90 1.12 13.74
N TYR A 307 36.86 0.43 14.22
CA TYR A 307 35.66 0.18 13.41
C TYR A 307 34.79 1.42 13.26
N SER A 308 34.16 1.55 12.11
CA SER A 308 33.10 2.52 11.89
C SER A 308 31.79 2.02 12.47
N ILE A 309 31.15 2.82 13.34
CA ILE A 309 29.96 2.44 14.08
C ILE A 309 28.77 3.31 13.63
N ALA A 310 27.60 2.69 13.46
CA ALA A 310 26.35 3.38 13.26
C ALA A 310 25.31 2.92 14.28
N LEU A 311 24.62 3.85 14.91
CA LEU A 311 23.52 3.60 15.84
C LEU A 311 22.19 3.96 15.17
N ALA A 312 21.19 3.10 15.33
CA ALA A 312 19.84 3.34 14.83
C ALA A 312 18.82 2.95 15.90
N ALA A 313 17.73 3.71 15.97
CA ALA A 313 16.65 3.46 16.88
C ALA A 313 15.30 3.70 16.19
N PRO A 314 14.25 2.92 16.50
CA PRO A 314 12.92 3.11 15.92
C PRO A 314 12.22 4.39 16.41
N THR A 315 12.66 4.93 17.56
CA THR A 315 12.12 6.15 18.16
C THR A 315 13.23 7.05 18.66
N GLY A 316 13.00 8.37 18.68
CA GLY A 316 13.99 9.33 19.17
C GLY A 316 14.27 9.29 20.70
N ARG A 317 13.64 8.36 21.43
CA ARG A 317 13.85 8.11 22.88
C ARG A 317 14.58 6.79 23.15
N ALA A 318 14.87 6.00 22.14
CA ALA A 318 15.57 4.73 22.29
C ALA A 318 17.09 4.93 22.34
#